data_dcaaee7e27dbd39f4655e75109cd456f
#
_entry.id   dcaaee7e27dbd39f4655e75109cd456f
#
_cell.length_a   1.000
_cell.length_b   1.000
_cell.length_c   1.000
_cell.angle_alpha   90.00
_cell.angle_beta   90.00
_cell.angle_gamma   90.00
#
_symmetry.space_group_name_H-M   'P 1'
#
loop_
_entity.id
_entity.type
_entity.pdbx_description
1 polymer ?
#
loop_
_entity_poly.entity_id
_entity_poly.type
_entity_poly.pdbx_seq_one_letter_code
_entity_poly.pdbx_strand_id
1 'polypeptide(L)'
;MPEKMRAMVLNELGLVESKPLKLTEIDRHEIQTPKEVLIKIEACGVCHSQLHGIEGDWKDIGIPPTLPTVPGHEIVGKIIEIGAEVKKFSVGDRVGITPLLGSCMHCEYCLDGKEYLCEKMEVTGESLKGGYSEFITASEDFITKVPNTMKPEYAAPLFCAGITAYKAVKAAEPERNKKIAIFGIGGVGNMAIQFANISGFEVTGVSRKENHLAVAKKLGADHTLVYSTNQEEFLENLISTHGLFDAAIVFAPSDDVTDTAIKSIKKGGLVVIATVGNIPSFLAFEEKTIRGTLIGSRKDMQEVIKIASEKKLHVVTETFPLEKANEVLEMLKTSKVDARAVLIP
;
A
#
# COMPACT_ATOMS: atom_id res chain seq x y z
N MET A 1 4.62 6.16 37.08
CA MET A 1 5.47 5.70 35.96
C MET A 1 4.57 5.64 34.75
N PRO A 2 5.03 6.00 33.54
CA PRO A 2 4.20 5.87 32.33
C PRO A 2 3.80 4.40 32.14
N GLU A 3 2.62 4.18 31.60
CA GLU A 3 2.19 2.83 31.23
C GLU A 3 3.10 2.30 30.12
N LYS A 4 3.36 0.99 30.12
CA LYS A 4 4.19 0.33 29.12
C LYS A 4 3.34 -0.31 28.04
N MET A 5 3.92 -0.51 26.87
CA MET A 5 3.34 -1.28 25.75
C MET A 5 4.40 -2.14 25.09
N ARG A 6 3.97 -3.24 24.50
CA ARG A 6 4.83 -4.10 23.67
C ARG A 6 4.93 -3.53 22.26
N ALA A 7 6.14 -3.55 21.70
CA ALA A 7 6.39 -3.16 20.33
C ALA A 7 7.56 -3.96 19.74
N MET A 8 7.52 -4.18 18.43
CA MET A 8 8.65 -4.70 17.64
C MET A 8 9.51 -3.52 17.23
N VAL A 9 10.64 -3.33 17.91
CA VAL A 9 11.54 -2.17 17.73
C VAL A 9 12.69 -2.53 16.81
N LEU A 10 12.96 -1.69 15.81
CA LEU A 10 14.15 -1.70 14.98
C LEU A 10 15.14 -0.66 15.51
N ASN A 11 16.28 -1.12 16.05
CA ASN A 11 17.36 -0.24 16.53
C ASN A 11 18.43 0.01 15.44
N GLU A 12 18.63 -0.97 14.57
CA GLU A 12 19.62 -0.94 13.49
C GLU A 12 19.04 -1.58 12.24
N LEU A 13 19.40 -1.05 11.06
CA LEU A 13 19.03 -1.67 9.78
C LEU A 13 19.70 -3.04 9.65
N GLY A 14 18.98 -3.98 9.05
CA GLY A 14 19.53 -5.31 8.83
C GLY A 14 18.62 -6.23 8.05
N LEU A 15 19.21 -7.23 7.43
CA LEU A 15 18.48 -8.26 6.69
C LEU A 15 17.48 -8.96 7.62
N VAL A 16 16.27 -9.19 7.15
CA VAL A 16 15.20 -9.79 7.98
C VAL A 16 15.53 -11.19 8.47
N GLU A 17 16.41 -11.93 7.78
CA GLU A 17 16.92 -13.23 8.19
C GLU A 17 17.75 -13.14 9.48
N SER A 18 18.34 -11.97 9.79
CA SER A 18 19.05 -11.72 11.05
C SER A 18 18.10 -11.39 12.22
N LYS A 19 16.80 -11.31 11.96
CA LYS A 19 15.74 -10.96 12.93
C LYS A 19 16.03 -9.61 13.63
N PRO A 20 16.14 -8.51 12.86
CA PRO A 20 16.55 -7.21 13.39
C PRO A 20 15.52 -6.59 14.32
N LEU A 21 14.23 -6.92 14.18
CA LEU A 21 13.20 -6.43 15.08
C LEU A 21 13.26 -7.15 16.44
N LYS A 22 13.21 -6.37 17.53
CA LYS A 22 13.21 -6.90 18.90
C LYS A 22 11.90 -6.56 19.60
N LEU A 23 11.23 -7.57 20.14
CA LEU A 23 10.07 -7.34 21.01
C LEU A 23 10.56 -6.64 22.29
N THR A 24 10.05 -5.44 22.53
CA THR A 24 10.53 -4.54 23.59
C THR A 24 9.33 -3.90 24.28
N GLU A 25 9.42 -3.72 25.59
CA GLU A 25 8.51 -2.85 26.33
C GLU A 25 9.01 -1.41 26.24
N ILE A 26 8.21 -0.54 25.62
CA ILE A 26 8.46 0.89 25.52
C ILE A 26 7.38 1.67 26.29
N ASP A 27 7.58 2.96 26.50
CA ASP A 27 6.54 3.80 27.09
C ASP A 27 5.33 3.87 26.13
N ARG A 28 4.12 3.64 26.67
CA ARG A 28 2.88 3.79 25.92
C ARG A 28 2.77 5.24 25.41
N HIS A 29 2.37 5.40 24.18
CA HIS A 29 2.10 6.72 23.62
C HIS A 29 1.00 7.44 24.42
N GLU A 30 1.21 8.72 24.67
CA GLU A 30 0.25 9.61 25.31
C GLU A 30 -0.17 10.70 24.32
N ILE A 31 -1.39 11.20 24.47
CA ILE A 31 -1.91 12.33 23.69
C ILE A 31 -1.06 13.57 23.98
N GLN A 32 -0.40 14.10 22.97
CA GLN A 32 0.48 15.26 23.04
C GLN A 32 -0.21 16.56 22.57
N THR A 33 -1.22 16.44 21.72
CA THR A 33 -1.96 17.58 21.18
C THR A 33 -3.47 17.40 21.39
N PRO A 34 -4.24 18.50 21.48
CA PRO A 34 -5.67 18.41 21.77
C PRO A 34 -6.49 17.74 20.66
N LYS A 35 -5.92 17.55 19.45
CA LYS A 35 -6.57 16.87 18.32
C LYS A 35 -6.14 15.42 18.15
N GLU A 36 -5.24 14.91 18.96
CA GLU A 36 -4.85 13.50 18.89
C GLU A 36 -5.85 12.58 19.56
N VAL A 37 -5.86 11.36 19.13
CA VAL A 37 -6.53 10.22 19.75
C VAL A 37 -5.51 9.14 20.08
N LEU A 38 -5.72 8.38 21.15
CA LEU A 38 -4.98 7.17 21.46
C LEU A 38 -5.77 5.97 20.95
N ILE A 39 -5.12 5.14 20.16
CA ILE A 39 -5.72 3.98 19.48
C ILE A 39 -5.07 2.72 20.02
N LYS A 40 -5.89 1.77 20.50
CA LYS A 40 -5.47 0.39 20.72
C LYS A 40 -5.52 -0.35 19.40
N ILE A 41 -4.37 -0.85 18.94
CA ILE A 41 -4.25 -1.52 17.66
C ILE A 41 -4.90 -2.90 17.73
N GLU A 42 -5.76 -3.23 16.77
CA GLU A 42 -6.41 -4.53 16.63
C GLU A 42 -5.74 -5.36 15.53
N ALA A 43 -5.15 -4.70 14.50
CA ALA A 43 -4.49 -5.36 13.38
C ALA A 43 -3.53 -4.41 12.66
N CYS A 44 -2.41 -4.93 12.17
CA CYS A 44 -1.50 -4.21 11.30
C CYS A 44 -1.05 -5.09 10.14
N GLY A 45 -1.31 -4.68 8.90
CA GLY A 45 -0.86 -5.39 7.71
C GLY A 45 0.66 -5.30 7.52
N VAL A 46 1.23 -6.31 6.89
CA VAL A 46 2.67 -6.40 6.59
C VAL A 46 2.91 -6.05 5.12
N CYS A 47 3.61 -4.94 4.89
CA CYS A 47 3.89 -4.39 3.58
C CYS A 47 5.35 -4.58 3.16
N HIS A 48 5.60 -4.78 1.85
CA HIS A 48 6.94 -4.83 1.28
C HIS A 48 7.76 -3.56 1.53
N SER A 49 7.12 -2.39 1.58
CA SER A 49 7.84 -1.15 1.88
C SER A 49 8.45 -1.14 3.30
N GLN A 50 7.84 -1.83 4.27
CA GLN A 50 8.45 -2.01 5.59
C GLN A 50 9.67 -2.93 5.53
N LEU A 51 9.64 -3.97 4.69
CA LEU A 51 10.79 -4.83 4.44
C LEU A 51 11.97 -4.01 3.89
N HIS A 52 11.72 -3.19 2.84
CA HIS A 52 12.74 -2.30 2.26
C HIS A 52 13.28 -1.29 3.27
N GLY A 53 12.41 -0.70 4.11
CA GLY A 53 12.82 0.21 5.18
C GLY A 53 13.70 -0.46 6.23
N ILE A 54 13.35 -1.67 6.66
CA ILE A 54 14.10 -2.45 7.66
C ILE A 54 15.47 -2.87 7.13
N GLU A 55 15.55 -3.31 5.87
CA GLU A 55 16.81 -3.73 5.23
C GLU A 55 17.64 -2.54 4.75
N GLY A 56 17.06 -1.35 4.66
CA GLY A 56 17.76 -0.13 4.25
C GLY A 56 17.91 0.02 2.74
N ASP A 57 17.13 -0.70 1.94
CA ASP A 57 17.16 -0.64 0.46
C ASP A 57 16.93 0.77 -0.10
N TRP A 58 16.19 1.59 0.65
CA TRP A 58 15.85 2.96 0.22
C TRP A 58 16.79 4.04 0.76
N LYS A 59 17.84 3.65 1.49
CA LYS A 59 18.81 4.59 2.05
C LYS A 59 19.48 5.44 0.96
N ASP A 60 19.83 4.82 -0.17
CA ASP A 60 20.54 5.49 -1.26
C ASP A 60 19.64 6.45 -2.07
N ILE A 61 18.32 6.32 -1.96
CA ILE A 61 17.35 7.27 -2.53
C ILE A 61 16.84 8.29 -1.52
N GLY A 62 17.49 8.38 -0.35
CA GLY A 62 17.22 9.43 0.64
C GLY A 62 16.00 9.18 1.53
N ILE A 63 15.56 7.93 1.68
CA ILE A 63 14.41 7.55 2.52
C ILE A 63 14.85 6.51 3.57
N PRO A 64 15.78 6.83 4.50
CA PRO A 64 16.08 5.97 5.63
C PRO A 64 15.04 6.18 6.74
N PRO A 65 14.64 5.14 7.48
CA PRO A 65 13.82 5.32 8.68
C PRO A 65 14.61 6.04 9.77
N THR A 66 13.92 6.78 10.63
CA THR A 66 14.50 7.39 11.83
C THR A 66 14.60 6.32 12.92
N LEU A 67 15.83 5.93 13.25
CA LEU A 67 16.08 4.90 14.28
C LEU A 67 16.19 5.51 15.69
N PRO A 68 15.70 4.84 16.74
CA PRO A 68 14.92 3.61 16.68
C PRO A 68 13.52 3.82 16.10
N THR A 69 12.97 2.80 15.42
CA THR A 69 11.63 2.85 14.85
C THR A 69 10.80 1.64 15.24
N VAL A 70 9.47 1.81 15.26
CA VAL A 70 8.48 0.74 15.26
C VAL A 70 7.85 0.71 13.87
N PRO A 71 8.09 -0.33 13.06
CA PRO A 71 7.51 -0.44 11.71
C PRO A 71 5.99 -0.63 11.72
N GLY A 72 5.39 -0.66 10.53
CA GLY A 72 3.97 -0.94 10.33
C GLY A 72 3.14 0.30 10.05
N HIS A 73 2.44 0.31 8.91
CA HIS A 73 1.66 1.45 8.45
C HIS A 73 0.29 1.06 7.82
N GLU A 74 -0.13 -0.18 7.99
CA GLU A 74 -1.46 -0.66 7.60
C GLU A 74 -2.27 -0.92 8.87
N ILE A 75 -2.63 0.13 9.62
CA ILE A 75 -3.13 0.01 10.99
C ILE A 75 -4.65 0.09 11.04
N VAL A 76 -5.26 -0.77 11.83
CA VAL A 76 -6.65 -0.66 12.27
C VAL A 76 -6.72 -0.91 13.78
N GLY A 77 -7.51 -0.08 14.48
CA GLY A 77 -7.68 -0.22 15.92
C GLY A 77 -8.88 0.57 16.44
N LYS A 78 -9.06 0.55 17.74
CA LYS A 78 -10.11 1.29 18.43
C LYS A 78 -9.56 2.46 19.22
N ILE A 79 -10.24 3.59 19.12
CA ILE A 79 -9.97 4.77 19.95
C ILE A 79 -10.31 4.44 21.40
N ILE A 80 -9.35 4.63 22.30
CA ILE A 80 -9.52 4.43 23.76
C ILE A 80 -9.44 5.73 24.55
N GLU A 81 -8.77 6.76 24.02
CA GLU A 81 -8.70 8.11 24.59
C GLU A 81 -8.77 9.16 23.51
N ILE A 82 -9.31 10.34 23.80
CA ILE A 82 -9.41 11.47 22.86
C ILE A 82 -8.92 12.77 23.50
N GLY A 83 -8.23 13.59 22.73
CA GLY A 83 -7.85 14.95 23.11
C GLY A 83 -9.05 15.90 23.16
N ALA A 84 -8.89 17.02 23.87
CA ALA A 84 -9.97 17.95 24.19
C ALA A 84 -10.62 18.64 22.98
N GLU A 85 -9.94 18.70 21.83
CA GLU A 85 -10.45 19.33 20.60
C GLU A 85 -10.88 18.32 19.52
N VAL A 86 -10.86 17.02 19.82
CA VAL A 86 -11.36 15.98 18.89
C VAL A 86 -12.88 16.12 18.76
N LYS A 87 -13.36 16.23 17.52
CA LYS A 87 -14.78 16.49 17.20
C LYS A 87 -15.39 15.44 16.25
N LYS A 88 -14.55 14.75 15.47
CA LYS A 88 -15.01 13.83 14.41
C LYS A 88 -15.20 12.39 14.91
N PHE A 89 -14.62 12.06 16.06
CA PHE A 89 -14.55 10.69 16.59
C PHE A 89 -14.87 10.64 18.07
N SER A 90 -15.22 9.45 18.52
CA SER A 90 -15.52 9.13 19.93
C SER A 90 -14.74 7.91 20.39
N VAL A 91 -14.54 7.77 21.69
CA VAL A 91 -14.01 6.53 22.30
C VAL A 91 -14.87 5.34 21.89
N GLY A 92 -14.22 4.25 21.47
CA GLY A 92 -14.85 3.05 20.95
C GLY A 92 -15.03 3.02 19.41
N ASP A 93 -14.85 4.14 18.71
CA ASP A 93 -14.83 4.15 17.25
C ASP A 93 -13.65 3.33 16.71
N ARG A 94 -13.91 2.46 15.72
CA ARG A 94 -12.84 1.79 14.98
C ARG A 94 -12.35 2.70 13.88
N VAL A 95 -11.03 2.85 13.79
CA VAL A 95 -10.34 3.70 12.82
C VAL A 95 -9.13 2.99 12.24
N GLY A 96 -8.64 3.49 11.11
CA GLY A 96 -7.38 3.05 10.54
C GLY A 96 -6.48 4.22 10.17
N ILE A 97 -5.19 3.91 10.04
CA ILE A 97 -4.10 4.84 9.71
C ILE A 97 -3.37 4.31 8.48
N THR A 98 -3.16 5.19 7.50
CA THR A 98 -2.36 4.94 6.30
C THR A 98 -0.88 5.25 6.55
N PRO A 99 0.04 5.05 5.58
CA PRO A 99 1.39 5.59 5.67
C PRO A 99 1.47 7.11 5.94
N LEU A 100 0.43 7.86 5.60
CA LEU A 100 0.34 9.30 5.89
C LEU A 100 -0.16 9.52 7.32
N LEU A 101 0.77 9.70 8.28
CA LEU A 101 0.46 9.97 9.69
C LEU A 101 0.17 11.45 9.95
N GLY A 102 0.81 12.35 9.18
CA GLY A 102 0.67 13.79 9.32
C GLY A 102 1.16 14.57 8.11
N SER A 103 0.76 15.82 8.01
CA SER A 103 1.27 16.80 7.04
C SER A 103 1.07 18.22 7.57
N CYS A 104 1.65 19.24 6.89
CA CYS A 104 1.53 20.62 7.37
C CYS A 104 0.11 21.22 7.21
N MET A 105 -0.75 20.67 6.40
CA MET A 105 -2.15 21.07 6.16
C MET A 105 -2.36 22.45 5.51
N HIS A 106 -1.30 23.17 5.12
CA HIS A 106 -1.40 24.53 4.59
C HIS A 106 -0.54 24.82 3.34
N CYS A 107 0.35 23.91 2.92
CA CYS A 107 1.07 24.07 1.65
C CYS A 107 0.16 23.77 0.45
N GLU A 108 0.61 24.13 -0.75
CA GLU A 108 -0.14 23.91 -1.98
C GLU A 108 -0.61 22.46 -2.17
N TYR A 109 0.24 21.48 -1.88
CA TYR A 109 -0.11 20.07 -1.96
C TYR A 109 -1.21 19.69 -0.97
N CYS A 110 -1.13 20.15 0.27
CA CYS A 110 -2.16 19.87 1.28
C CYS A 110 -3.50 20.51 0.92
N LEU A 111 -3.49 21.74 0.42
CA LEU A 111 -4.70 22.46 0.01
C LEU A 111 -5.34 21.85 -1.24
N ASP A 112 -4.54 21.21 -2.10
CA ASP A 112 -5.00 20.49 -3.31
C ASP A 112 -5.40 19.03 -3.02
N GLY A 113 -5.42 18.60 -1.75
CA GLY A 113 -5.75 17.22 -1.36
C GLY A 113 -4.70 16.18 -1.78
N LYS A 114 -3.45 16.61 -1.88
CA LYS A 114 -2.26 15.79 -2.18
C LYS A 114 -1.30 15.77 -1.00
N GLU A 115 -1.83 15.57 0.20
CA GLU A 115 -1.10 15.65 1.47
C GLU A 115 0.13 14.72 1.49
N TYR A 116 0.07 13.62 0.75
CA TYR A 116 1.17 12.65 0.56
C TYR A 116 2.36 13.19 -0.24
N LEU A 117 2.27 14.40 -0.82
CA LEU A 117 3.39 15.12 -1.46
C LEU A 117 3.92 16.29 -0.61
N CYS A 118 3.41 16.46 0.60
CA CYS A 118 3.86 17.50 1.51
C CYS A 118 5.31 17.25 1.95
N GLU A 119 6.17 18.27 1.86
CA GLU A 119 7.56 18.17 2.33
C GLU A 119 7.68 17.91 3.84
N LYS A 120 6.62 18.23 4.61
CA LYS A 120 6.49 17.92 6.04
C LYS A 120 5.58 16.73 6.30
N MET A 121 5.54 15.78 5.36
CA MET A 121 4.81 14.54 5.57
C MET A 121 5.46 13.73 6.70
N GLU A 122 4.64 13.29 7.64
CA GLU A 122 5.02 12.33 8.67
C GLU A 122 4.59 10.92 8.20
N VAL A 123 5.53 9.98 8.21
CA VAL A 123 5.29 8.61 7.73
C VAL A 123 5.10 7.67 8.91
N THR A 124 3.98 6.95 8.91
CA THR A 124 3.68 5.92 9.89
C THR A 124 4.69 4.77 9.77
N GLY A 125 5.32 4.40 10.88
CA GLY A 125 6.30 3.30 10.88
C GLY A 125 7.73 3.72 10.54
N GLU A 126 8.03 5.02 10.45
CA GLU A 126 9.37 5.58 10.27
C GLU A 126 9.88 6.32 11.51
N SER A 127 9.21 6.16 12.64
CA SER A 127 9.58 6.63 13.98
C SER A 127 9.09 5.61 15.00
N LEU A 128 9.04 5.95 16.30
CA LEU A 128 8.41 5.07 17.29
C LEU A 128 6.88 4.95 17.12
N LYS A 129 6.25 5.74 16.23
CA LYS A 129 4.83 5.66 15.89
C LYS A 129 4.61 4.72 14.70
N GLY A 130 4.44 3.43 14.98
CA GLY A 130 4.16 2.40 13.99
C GLY A 130 3.25 1.30 14.51
N GLY A 131 2.71 0.53 13.58
CA GLY A 131 1.65 -0.44 13.83
C GLY A 131 2.11 -1.79 14.38
N TYR A 132 3.42 -2.04 14.45
CA TYR A 132 3.93 -3.24 15.09
C TYR A 132 4.06 -3.02 16.61
N SER A 133 2.99 -2.52 17.21
CA SER A 133 2.86 -2.21 18.63
C SER A 133 1.42 -2.36 19.11
N GLU A 134 1.18 -2.28 20.43
CA GLU A 134 -0.17 -2.38 20.99
C GLU A 134 -0.97 -1.08 20.89
N PHE A 135 -0.29 0.09 20.87
CA PHE A 135 -0.95 1.40 20.85
C PHE A 135 -0.23 2.38 19.92
N ILE A 136 -1.00 3.35 19.41
CA ILE A 136 -0.47 4.47 18.62
C ILE A 136 -1.32 5.72 18.88
N THR A 137 -0.71 6.92 18.85
CA THR A 137 -1.42 8.19 18.78
C THR A 137 -1.42 8.73 17.35
N ALA A 138 -2.54 9.33 16.95
CA ALA A 138 -2.67 10.02 15.67
C ALA A 138 -3.63 11.20 15.77
N SER A 139 -3.45 12.22 14.94
CA SER A 139 -4.42 13.31 14.81
C SER A 139 -5.72 12.81 14.18
N GLU A 140 -6.88 13.34 14.65
CA GLU A 140 -8.19 13.06 14.05
C GLU A 140 -8.27 13.41 12.55
N ASP A 141 -7.36 14.24 12.05
CA ASP A 141 -7.32 14.66 10.67
C ASP A 141 -6.71 13.59 9.72
N PHE A 142 -5.95 12.61 10.27
CA PHE A 142 -5.23 11.59 9.50
C PHE A 142 -5.71 10.16 9.77
N ILE A 143 -6.82 10.00 10.45
CA ILE A 143 -7.45 8.69 10.66
C ILE A 143 -8.74 8.59 9.85
N THR A 144 -9.09 7.38 9.45
CA THR A 144 -10.31 7.10 8.69
C THR A 144 -11.19 6.12 9.45
N LYS A 145 -12.49 6.43 9.56
CA LYS A 145 -13.46 5.56 10.23
C LYS A 145 -13.60 4.24 9.50
N VAL A 146 -13.51 3.14 10.25
CA VAL A 146 -13.73 1.78 9.75
C VAL A 146 -15.05 1.26 10.35
N PRO A 147 -16.01 0.79 9.52
CA PRO A 147 -17.26 0.23 10.04
C PRO A 147 -17.03 -0.94 11.00
N ASN A 148 -17.75 -0.99 12.10
CA ASN A 148 -17.62 -2.07 13.09
C ASN A 148 -17.97 -3.46 12.51
N THR A 149 -18.71 -3.52 11.41
CA THR A 149 -19.02 -4.75 10.67
C THR A 149 -17.83 -5.30 9.85
N MET A 150 -16.81 -4.47 9.63
CA MET A 150 -15.60 -4.85 8.91
C MET A 150 -14.57 -5.38 9.93
N LYS A 151 -14.09 -6.60 9.74
CA LYS A 151 -13.07 -7.20 10.61
C LYS A 151 -11.75 -6.44 10.50
N PRO A 152 -11.02 -6.21 11.61
CA PRO A 152 -9.76 -5.46 11.60
C PRO A 152 -8.73 -6.03 10.63
N GLU A 153 -8.55 -7.36 10.64
CA GLU A 153 -7.60 -8.07 9.79
C GLU A 153 -7.94 -7.94 8.29
N TYR A 154 -9.21 -7.82 7.95
CA TYR A 154 -9.66 -7.54 6.58
C TYR A 154 -9.39 -6.08 6.19
N ALA A 155 -9.61 -5.14 7.10
CA ALA A 155 -9.50 -3.72 6.84
C ALA A 155 -8.04 -3.23 6.77
N ALA A 156 -7.14 -3.79 7.59
CA ALA A 156 -5.76 -3.32 7.70
C ALA A 156 -5.03 -3.22 6.34
N PRO A 157 -5.05 -4.23 5.46
CA PRO A 157 -4.40 -4.13 4.15
C PRO A 157 -4.96 -3.05 3.22
N LEU A 158 -6.18 -2.56 3.49
CA LEU A 158 -6.77 -1.48 2.69
C LEU A 158 -6.04 -0.15 2.89
N PHE A 159 -5.37 0.02 4.04
CA PHE A 159 -4.72 1.28 4.44
C PHE A 159 -3.37 1.54 3.76
N CYS A 160 -2.77 0.56 3.08
CA CYS A 160 -1.64 0.77 2.18
C CYS A 160 -1.87 0.12 0.82
N ALA A 161 -1.93 -1.21 0.75
CA ALA A 161 -2.09 -1.91 -0.53
C ALA A 161 -3.41 -1.51 -1.23
N GLY A 162 -4.51 -1.38 -0.48
CA GLY A 162 -5.82 -0.98 -1.02
C GLY A 162 -5.82 0.44 -1.58
N ILE A 163 -5.39 1.42 -0.78
CA ILE A 163 -5.36 2.82 -1.22
C ILE A 163 -4.38 3.05 -2.36
N THR A 164 -3.22 2.39 -2.36
CA THR A 164 -2.23 2.45 -3.45
C THR A 164 -2.80 1.88 -4.74
N ALA A 165 -3.46 0.74 -4.68
CA ALA A 165 -4.12 0.12 -5.83
C ALA A 165 -5.23 1.02 -6.39
N TYR A 166 -6.09 1.55 -5.52
CA TYR A 166 -7.16 2.47 -5.88
C TYR A 166 -6.63 3.73 -6.57
N LYS A 167 -5.60 4.35 -5.98
CA LYS A 167 -4.95 5.54 -6.54
C LYS A 167 -4.33 5.29 -7.90
N ALA A 168 -3.66 4.16 -8.08
CA ALA A 168 -3.05 3.79 -9.37
C ALA A 168 -4.12 3.58 -10.45
N VAL A 169 -5.23 2.92 -10.13
CA VAL A 169 -6.36 2.73 -11.05
C VAL A 169 -7.02 4.06 -11.42
N LYS A 170 -7.25 4.93 -10.43
CA LYS A 170 -7.78 6.28 -10.66
C LYS A 170 -6.83 7.12 -11.53
N ALA A 171 -5.52 6.98 -11.35
CA ALA A 171 -4.51 7.65 -12.15
C ALA A 171 -4.44 7.14 -13.61
N ALA A 172 -4.97 5.94 -13.88
CA ALA A 172 -5.09 5.37 -15.23
C ALA A 172 -6.29 5.94 -16.03
N GLU A 173 -7.05 6.87 -15.47
CA GLU A 173 -8.12 7.64 -16.13
C GLU A 173 -9.23 6.75 -16.76
N PRO A 174 -10.03 6.05 -15.93
CA PRO A 174 -11.04 5.09 -16.42
C PRO A 174 -12.13 5.70 -17.33
N GLU A 175 -12.35 7.00 -17.24
CA GLU A 175 -13.29 7.71 -18.10
C GLU A 175 -12.84 7.76 -19.56
N ARG A 176 -11.51 7.79 -19.78
CA ARG A 176 -10.88 7.88 -21.10
C ARG A 176 -10.44 6.52 -21.62
N ASN A 177 -9.82 5.74 -20.75
CA ASN A 177 -9.18 4.47 -21.08
C ASN A 177 -10.13 3.32 -20.76
N LYS A 178 -10.19 2.31 -21.61
CA LYS A 178 -11.10 1.17 -21.44
C LYS A 178 -10.35 -0.14 -21.26
N LYS A 179 -9.20 -0.28 -21.89
CA LYS A 179 -8.41 -1.51 -21.89
C LYS A 179 -7.09 -1.30 -21.14
N ILE A 180 -6.90 -2.07 -20.07
CA ILE A 180 -5.76 -1.89 -19.19
C ILE A 180 -4.97 -3.19 -18.98
N ALA A 181 -3.63 -3.09 -18.96
CA ALA A 181 -2.76 -4.15 -18.49
C ALA A 181 -2.21 -3.83 -17.08
N ILE A 182 -2.27 -4.80 -16.16
CA ILE A 182 -1.73 -4.68 -14.81
C ILE A 182 -0.55 -5.64 -14.66
N PHE A 183 0.65 -5.08 -14.55
CA PHE A 183 1.90 -5.82 -14.41
C PHE A 183 2.30 -5.94 -12.94
N GLY A 184 2.43 -7.18 -12.47
CA GLY A 184 2.76 -7.48 -11.07
C GLY A 184 1.51 -7.73 -10.22
N ILE A 185 1.09 -9.00 -10.16
CA ILE A 185 -0.09 -9.46 -9.43
C ILE A 185 0.33 -9.99 -8.05
N GLY A 186 0.81 -9.08 -7.21
CA GLY A 186 1.06 -9.30 -5.79
C GLY A 186 -0.07 -8.73 -4.93
N GLY A 187 0.23 -8.41 -3.67
CA GLY A 187 -0.78 -7.88 -2.73
C GLY A 187 -1.46 -6.59 -3.19
N VAL A 188 -0.75 -5.69 -3.88
CA VAL A 188 -1.31 -4.46 -4.45
C VAL A 188 -2.02 -4.75 -5.77
N GLY A 189 -1.38 -5.52 -6.67
CA GLY A 189 -1.94 -5.83 -7.99
C GLY A 189 -3.27 -6.58 -7.93
N ASN A 190 -3.44 -7.49 -6.96
CA ASN A 190 -4.70 -8.18 -6.72
C ASN A 190 -5.85 -7.22 -6.34
N MET A 191 -5.57 -6.18 -5.57
CA MET A 191 -6.54 -5.14 -5.27
C MET A 191 -6.78 -4.22 -6.49
N ALA A 192 -5.73 -3.92 -7.25
CA ALA A 192 -5.84 -3.09 -8.45
C ALA A 192 -6.73 -3.73 -9.53
N ILE A 193 -6.66 -5.06 -9.72
CA ILE A 193 -7.59 -5.78 -10.61
C ILE A 193 -9.04 -5.53 -10.20
N GLN A 194 -9.36 -5.66 -8.93
CA GLN A 194 -10.73 -5.46 -8.44
C GLN A 194 -11.18 -4.01 -8.63
N PHE A 195 -10.35 -3.02 -8.29
CA PHE A 195 -10.67 -1.62 -8.51
C PHE A 195 -10.80 -1.29 -10.01
N ALA A 196 -9.94 -1.84 -10.86
CA ALA A 196 -10.02 -1.65 -12.31
C ALA A 196 -11.34 -2.23 -12.87
N ASN A 197 -11.72 -3.43 -12.45
CA ASN A 197 -12.98 -4.05 -12.83
C ASN A 197 -14.19 -3.21 -12.37
N ILE A 198 -14.20 -2.77 -11.10
CA ILE A 198 -15.26 -1.88 -10.55
C ILE A 198 -15.33 -0.56 -11.36
N SER A 199 -14.19 -0.06 -11.86
CA SER A 199 -14.11 1.16 -12.66
C SER A 199 -14.48 0.97 -14.13
N GLY A 200 -14.80 -0.27 -14.55
CA GLY A 200 -15.26 -0.58 -15.89
C GLY A 200 -14.17 -0.77 -16.94
N PHE A 201 -12.94 -1.07 -16.53
CA PHE A 201 -11.89 -1.50 -17.45
C PHE A 201 -12.08 -2.94 -17.92
N GLU A 202 -11.66 -3.22 -19.16
CA GLU A 202 -11.27 -4.55 -19.59
C GLU A 202 -9.85 -4.82 -19.09
N VAL A 203 -9.71 -5.76 -18.15
CA VAL A 203 -8.49 -5.96 -17.35
C VAL A 203 -7.69 -7.16 -17.81
N THR A 204 -6.44 -6.95 -18.21
CA THR A 204 -5.45 -8.01 -18.43
C THR A 204 -4.42 -8.04 -17.28
N GLY A 205 -4.39 -9.12 -16.52
CA GLY A 205 -3.40 -9.34 -15.45
C GLY A 205 -2.15 -10.03 -15.98
N VAL A 206 -0.97 -9.48 -15.67
CA VAL A 206 0.34 -10.01 -16.10
C VAL A 206 1.19 -10.34 -14.89
N SER A 207 1.64 -11.61 -14.78
CA SER A 207 2.50 -12.08 -13.68
C SER A 207 3.41 -13.23 -14.11
N ARG A 208 4.55 -13.40 -13.45
CA ARG A 208 5.45 -14.56 -13.65
C ARG A 208 4.91 -15.86 -13.02
N LYS A 209 3.96 -15.75 -12.09
CA LYS A 209 3.48 -16.89 -11.28
C LYS A 209 2.05 -17.24 -11.68
N GLU A 210 1.83 -18.50 -12.08
CA GLU A 210 0.51 -19.00 -12.48
C GLU A 210 -0.51 -18.93 -11.35
N ASN A 211 -0.11 -19.22 -10.08
CA ASN A 211 -1.01 -19.11 -8.93
C ASN A 211 -1.53 -17.67 -8.76
N HIS A 212 -0.70 -16.64 -9.00
CA HIS A 212 -1.14 -15.24 -9.00
C HIS A 212 -2.16 -14.95 -10.11
N LEU A 213 -1.99 -15.55 -11.29
CA LEU A 213 -2.91 -15.38 -12.41
C LEU A 213 -4.25 -16.08 -12.15
N ALA A 214 -4.21 -17.27 -11.52
CA ALA A 214 -5.42 -17.95 -11.09
C ALA A 214 -6.23 -17.13 -10.08
N VAL A 215 -5.56 -16.42 -9.16
CA VAL A 215 -6.20 -15.48 -8.22
C VAL A 215 -6.74 -14.26 -8.99
N ALA A 216 -5.95 -13.67 -9.89
CA ALA A 216 -6.37 -12.54 -10.71
C ALA A 216 -7.67 -12.81 -11.47
N LYS A 217 -7.77 -13.99 -12.08
CA LYS A 217 -8.99 -14.42 -12.80
C LYS A 217 -10.21 -14.48 -11.87
N LYS A 218 -10.06 -15.02 -10.67
CA LYS A 218 -11.13 -15.06 -9.65
C LYS A 218 -11.54 -13.67 -9.17
N LEU A 219 -10.61 -12.71 -9.18
CA LEU A 219 -10.83 -11.33 -8.74
C LEU A 219 -11.37 -10.41 -9.84
N GLY A 220 -11.64 -10.93 -11.04
CA GLY A 220 -12.30 -10.20 -12.12
C GLY A 220 -11.37 -9.72 -13.24
N ALA A 221 -10.17 -10.27 -13.39
CA ALA A 221 -9.40 -10.05 -14.61
C ALA A 221 -10.08 -10.76 -15.79
N ASP A 222 -10.33 -10.03 -16.88
CA ASP A 222 -10.90 -10.60 -18.11
C ASP A 222 -9.91 -11.55 -18.77
N HIS A 223 -8.63 -11.16 -18.77
CA HIS A 223 -7.53 -11.92 -19.32
C HIS A 223 -6.36 -12.03 -18.35
N THR A 224 -5.56 -13.09 -18.53
CA THR A 224 -4.33 -13.29 -17.73
C THR A 224 -3.22 -13.83 -18.61
N LEU A 225 -1.99 -13.35 -18.41
CA LEU A 225 -0.80 -13.75 -19.17
C LEU A 225 0.38 -14.03 -18.23
N VAL A 226 1.06 -15.14 -18.51
CA VAL A 226 2.34 -15.45 -17.83
C VAL A 226 3.44 -14.60 -18.47
N TYR A 227 4.08 -13.75 -17.67
CA TYR A 227 5.21 -12.94 -18.13
C TYR A 227 6.44 -13.81 -18.40
N SER A 228 7.01 -13.69 -19.60
CA SER A 228 8.23 -14.36 -20.02
C SER A 228 9.43 -13.41 -19.95
N THR A 229 10.61 -13.94 -19.64
CA THR A 229 11.88 -13.19 -19.69
C THR A 229 12.36 -12.90 -21.12
N ASN A 230 11.85 -13.63 -22.13
CA ASN A 230 12.00 -13.25 -23.52
C ASN A 230 10.99 -12.13 -23.83
N GLN A 231 11.41 -10.89 -23.64
CA GLN A 231 10.55 -9.72 -23.75
C GLN A 231 9.95 -9.52 -25.13
N GLU A 232 10.72 -9.77 -26.21
CA GLU A 232 10.24 -9.56 -27.57
C GLU A 232 9.11 -10.54 -27.89
N GLU A 233 9.32 -11.82 -27.68
CA GLU A 233 8.31 -12.85 -27.90
C GLU A 233 7.07 -12.63 -27.02
N PHE A 234 7.28 -12.25 -25.75
CA PHE A 234 6.18 -11.93 -24.84
C PHE A 234 5.35 -10.75 -25.35
N LEU A 235 6.00 -9.67 -25.77
CA LEU A 235 5.34 -8.47 -26.27
C LEU A 235 4.58 -8.75 -27.57
N GLU A 236 5.17 -9.50 -28.51
CA GLU A 236 4.49 -9.94 -29.73
C GLU A 236 3.25 -10.77 -29.44
N ASN A 237 3.35 -11.75 -28.53
CA ASN A 237 2.21 -12.56 -28.11
C ASN A 237 1.13 -11.70 -27.40
N LEU A 238 1.53 -10.80 -26.50
CA LEU A 238 0.62 -9.88 -25.81
C LEU A 238 -0.18 -9.02 -26.83
N ILE A 239 0.53 -8.42 -27.79
CA ILE A 239 -0.08 -7.52 -28.77
C ILE A 239 -0.92 -8.29 -29.80
N SER A 240 -0.45 -9.44 -30.29
CA SER A 240 -1.20 -10.25 -31.25
C SER A 240 -2.49 -10.81 -30.67
N THR A 241 -2.47 -11.17 -29.38
CA THR A 241 -3.62 -11.77 -28.70
C THR A 241 -4.63 -10.72 -28.21
N HIS A 242 -4.13 -9.61 -27.65
CA HIS A 242 -4.96 -8.62 -26.97
C HIS A 242 -4.96 -7.25 -27.67
N GLY A 243 -4.07 -7.00 -28.64
CA GLY A 243 -3.82 -5.67 -29.18
C GLY A 243 -3.11 -4.76 -28.18
N LEU A 244 -2.89 -3.50 -28.56
CA LEU A 244 -2.33 -2.49 -27.66
C LEU A 244 -3.37 -2.02 -26.64
N PHE A 245 -2.89 -1.72 -25.41
CA PHE A 245 -3.71 -1.22 -24.32
C PHE A 245 -3.84 0.31 -24.36
N ASP A 246 -4.91 0.84 -23.77
CA ASP A 246 -5.07 2.29 -23.57
C ASP A 246 -4.18 2.77 -22.42
N ALA A 247 -4.07 1.94 -21.37
CA ALA A 247 -3.22 2.21 -20.24
C ALA A 247 -2.56 0.93 -19.69
N ALA A 248 -1.48 1.12 -18.92
CA ALA A 248 -0.85 0.05 -18.14
C ALA A 248 -0.54 0.54 -16.71
N ILE A 249 -0.58 -0.36 -15.73
CA ILE A 249 -0.15 -0.10 -14.36
C ILE A 249 0.96 -1.08 -14.00
N VAL A 250 2.06 -0.57 -13.42
CA VAL A 250 3.23 -1.37 -13.04
C VAL A 250 3.40 -1.37 -11.52
N PHE A 251 3.30 -2.56 -10.93
CA PHE A 251 3.59 -2.84 -9.52
C PHE A 251 4.82 -3.76 -9.34
N ALA A 252 5.37 -4.28 -10.43
CA ALA A 252 6.56 -5.12 -10.39
C ALA A 252 7.83 -4.26 -10.39
N PRO A 253 8.75 -4.40 -9.41
CA PRO A 253 9.98 -3.63 -9.35
C PRO A 253 11.03 -4.19 -10.34
N SER A 254 10.81 -3.95 -11.65
CA SER A 254 11.68 -4.44 -12.73
C SER A 254 11.64 -3.48 -13.91
N ASP A 255 12.80 -3.01 -14.32
CA ASP A 255 12.96 -2.12 -15.47
C ASP A 255 12.46 -2.77 -16.76
N ASP A 256 12.70 -4.08 -16.93
CA ASP A 256 12.24 -4.87 -18.08
C ASP A 256 10.71 -4.93 -18.16
N VAL A 257 10.04 -5.08 -17.00
CA VAL A 257 8.57 -5.06 -16.94
C VAL A 257 8.05 -3.67 -17.25
N THR A 258 8.72 -2.63 -16.79
CA THR A 258 8.36 -1.23 -17.08
C THR A 258 8.50 -0.93 -18.58
N ASP A 259 9.60 -1.38 -19.21
CA ASP A 259 9.80 -1.26 -20.66
C ASP A 259 8.70 -1.98 -21.45
N THR A 260 8.39 -3.21 -21.05
CA THR A 260 7.30 -3.98 -21.67
C THR A 260 5.95 -3.27 -21.53
N ALA A 261 5.65 -2.71 -20.37
CA ALA A 261 4.42 -1.97 -20.15
C ALA A 261 4.34 -0.72 -21.06
N ILE A 262 5.44 0.04 -21.21
CA ILE A 262 5.52 1.20 -22.09
C ILE A 262 5.32 0.80 -23.56
N LYS A 263 5.90 -0.32 -24.01
CA LYS A 263 5.75 -0.83 -25.37
C LYS A 263 4.38 -1.42 -25.66
N SER A 264 3.66 -1.90 -24.63
CA SER A 264 2.34 -2.54 -24.77
C SER A 264 1.17 -1.56 -24.95
N ILE A 265 1.37 -0.27 -24.70
CA ILE A 265 0.31 0.73 -24.83
C ILE A 265 0.30 1.42 -26.20
N LYS A 266 -0.86 1.93 -26.59
CA LYS A 266 -1.06 2.71 -27.83
C LYS A 266 -0.24 4.01 -27.82
N LYS A 267 -0.01 4.61 -28.98
CA LYS A 267 0.41 6.00 -29.07
C LYS A 267 -0.60 6.89 -28.36
N GLY A 268 -0.12 7.87 -27.60
CA GLY A 268 -0.95 8.68 -26.71
C GLY A 268 -1.45 7.97 -25.46
N GLY A 269 -1.06 6.71 -25.23
CA GLY A 269 -1.46 5.92 -24.07
C GLY A 269 -0.75 6.32 -22.77
N LEU A 270 -1.17 5.74 -21.66
CA LEU A 270 -0.73 6.11 -20.30
C LEU A 270 -0.15 4.91 -19.56
N VAL A 271 1.05 5.07 -18.99
CA VAL A 271 1.62 4.11 -18.00
C VAL A 271 1.65 4.74 -16.63
N VAL A 272 1.08 4.04 -15.65
CA VAL A 272 1.14 4.41 -14.22
C VAL A 272 2.16 3.51 -13.54
N ILE A 273 3.19 4.11 -12.91
CA ILE A 273 4.26 3.38 -12.22
C ILE A 273 4.10 3.60 -10.72
N ALA A 274 3.93 2.50 -9.98
CA ALA A 274 3.76 2.45 -8.52
C ALA A 274 4.90 1.70 -7.83
N THR A 275 6.09 1.77 -8.38
CA THR A 275 7.30 1.11 -7.86
C THR A 275 8.52 1.98 -8.12
N VAL A 276 9.63 1.68 -7.43
CA VAL A 276 10.94 2.29 -7.69
C VAL A 276 11.62 1.55 -8.84
N GLY A 277 12.22 2.27 -9.78
CA GLY A 277 12.94 1.69 -10.92
C GLY A 277 13.35 2.77 -11.93
N ASN A 278 13.99 2.35 -13.00
CA ASN A 278 14.38 3.21 -14.09
C ASN A 278 13.33 3.21 -15.20
N ILE A 279 13.21 4.32 -15.89
CA ILE A 279 12.44 4.42 -17.13
C ILE A 279 13.42 4.11 -18.27
N PRO A 280 13.22 3.02 -19.03
CA PRO A 280 14.04 2.72 -20.18
C PRO A 280 13.79 3.74 -21.31
N SER A 281 14.23 3.46 -22.52
CA SER A 281 14.12 4.39 -23.65
C SER A 281 12.68 4.86 -23.88
N PHE A 282 12.51 6.17 -23.94
CA PHE A 282 11.23 6.83 -24.14
C PHE A 282 11.21 7.58 -25.47
N LEU A 283 10.23 7.27 -26.36
CA LEU A 283 10.08 7.90 -27.65
C LEU A 283 9.04 9.02 -27.59
N ALA A 284 9.51 10.26 -27.64
CA ALA A 284 8.63 11.44 -27.62
C ALA A 284 7.60 11.47 -28.77
N PHE A 285 7.93 10.90 -29.93
CA PHE A 285 7.05 10.84 -31.10
C PHE A 285 5.81 9.95 -30.93
N GLU A 286 5.73 9.17 -29.85
CA GLU A 286 4.56 8.34 -29.55
C GLU A 286 3.58 9.05 -28.61
N GLU A 287 3.92 10.23 -28.11
CA GLU A 287 3.09 11.04 -27.18
C GLU A 287 2.57 10.26 -25.96
N LYS A 288 3.25 9.17 -25.58
CA LYS A 288 2.89 8.37 -24.40
C LYS A 288 3.11 9.18 -23.13
N THR A 289 2.27 8.99 -22.14
CA THR A 289 2.41 9.59 -20.80
C THR A 289 2.93 8.56 -19.83
N ILE A 290 3.93 8.93 -19.00
CA ILE A 290 4.38 8.15 -17.86
C ILE A 290 4.06 8.94 -16.60
N ARG A 291 3.35 8.30 -15.67
CA ARG A 291 2.90 8.92 -14.42
C ARG A 291 3.31 8.09 -13.23
N GLY A 292 4.07 8.68 -12.30
CA GLY A 292 4.31 8.10 -10.99
C GLY A 292 3.05 8.18 -10.11
N THR A 293 2.90 7.24 -9.17
CA THR A 293 1.85 7.28 -8.15
C THR A 293 2.41 6.84 -6.80
N LEU A 294 1.88 7.43 -5.72
CA LEU A 294 2.27 7.15 -4.35
C LEU A 294 1.01 7.10 -3.49
N ILE A 295 0.85 6.04 -2.69
CA ILE A 295 -0.29 5.85 -1.76
C ILE A 295 -1.57 6.53 -2.28
N GLY A 296 -2.20 7.40 -1.47
CA GLY A 296 -3.37 8.19 -1.86
C GLY A 296 -3.67 9.24 -0.80
N SER A 297 -4.61 10.12 -1.09
CA SER A 297 -5.07 11.16 -0.18
C SER A 297 -6.00 10.61 0.91
N ARG A 298 -6.25 11.41 1.94
CA ARG A 298 -7.27 11.12 2.96
C ARG A 298 -8.65 10.87 2.34
N LYS A 299 -8.98 11.59 1.27
CA LYS A 299 -10.22 11.40 0.50
C LYS A 299 -10.24 10.05 -0.22
N ASP A 300 -9.13 9.67 -0.86
CA ASP A 300 -9.03 8.37 -1.52
C ASP A 300 -9.24 7.23 -0.53
N MET A 301 -8.72 7.35 0.72
CA MET A 301 -8.94 6.32 1.75
C MET A 301 -10.42 6.19 2.15
N GLN A 302 -11.15 7.29 2.26
CA GLN A 302 -12.59 7.27 2.54
C GLN A 302 -13.36 6.56 1.42
N GLU A 303 -12.98 6.80 0.16
CA GLU A 303 -13.56 6.14 -1.02
C GLU A 303 -13.26 4.63 -0.99
N VAL A 304 -12.04 4.22 -0.65
CA VAL A 304 -11.65 2.80 -0.49
C VAL A 304 -12.49 2.11 0.58
N ILE A 305 -12.63 2.70 1.77
CA ILE A 305 -13.46 2.11 2.84
C ILE A 305 -14.92 2.01 2.43
N LYS A 306 -15.46 3.01 1.73
CA LYS A 306 -16.82 2.97 1.20
C LYS A 306 -17.00 1.80 0.24
N ILE A 307 -16.12 1.63 -0.74
CA ILE A 307 -16.18 0.52 -1.72
C ILE A 307 -16.07 -0.82 -1.00
N ALA A 308 -15.13 -0.96 -0.05
CA ALA A 308 -14.94 -2.19 0.71
C ALA A 308 -16.15 -2.52 1.61
N SER A 309 -16.78 -1.50 2.22
CA SER A 309 -17.97 -1.68 3.07
C SER A 309 -19.20 -2.14 2.29
N GLU A 310 -19.29 -1.83 1.01
CA GLU A 310 -20.31 -2.32 0.10
C GLU A 310 -20.07 -3.79 -0.35
N LYS A 311 -19.09 -4.46 0.20
CA LYS A 311 -18.69 -5.86 -0.11
C LYS A 311 -18.26 -6.08 -1.56
N LYS A 312 -17.69 -5.04 -2.18
CA LYS A 312 -17.19 -5.09 -3.56
C LYS A 312 -15.75 -5.58 -3.68
N LEU A 313 -15.00 -5.63 -2.55
CA LEU A 313 -13.62 -6.09 -2.52
C LEU A 313 -13.50 -7.44 -1.82
N HIS A 314 -12.60 -8.26 -2.32
CA HIS A 314 -12.19 -9.51 -1.69
C HIS A 314 -10.74 -9.41 -1.21
N VAL A 315 -10.53 -9.39 0.10
CA VAL A 315 -9.21 -9.33 0.73
C VAL A 315 -8.98 -10.61 1.50
N VAL A 316 -8.04 -11.43 1.03
CA VAL A 316 -7.64 -12.66 1.73
C VAL A 316 -6.50 -12.32 2.68
N THR A 317 -6.67 -12.64 3.95
CA THR A 317 -5.69 -12.34 5.00
C THR A 317 -5.30 -13.58 5.78
N GLU A 318 -4.06 -13.61 6.25
CA GLU A 318 -3.52 -14.56 7.19
C GLU A 318 -2.98 -13.81 8.40
N THR A 319 -3.40 -14.20 9.60
CA THR A 319 -3.06 -13.49 10.83
C THR A 319 -1.95 -14.17 11.61
N PHE A 320 -1.08 -13.36 12.19
CA PHE A 320 0.07 -13.81 12.98
C PHE A 320 0.16 -12.97 14.27
N PRO A 321 0.63 -13.52 15.38
CA PRO A 321 0.89 -12.72 16.57
C PRO A 321 2.04 -11.73 16.33
N LEU A 322 2.05 -10.61 17.05
CA LEU A 322 3.02 -9.52 16.90
C LEU A 322 4.49 -10.00 16.92
N GLU A 323 4.79 -10.93 17.80
CA GLU A 323 6.13 -11.49 18.02
C GLU A 323 6.70 -12.21 16.77
N LYS A 324 5.83 -12.58 15.85
CA LYS A 324 6.20 -13.25 14.59
C LYS A 324 6.61 -12.29 13.47
N ALA A 325 6.69 -10.97 13.73
CA ALA A 325 6.96 -9.98 12.71
C ALA A 325 8.19 -10.29 11.84
N ASN A 326 9.32 -10.71 12.43
CA ASN A 326 10.51 -11.08 11.66
C ASN A 326 10.25 -12.28 10.72
N GLU A 327 9.57 -13.33 11.23
CA GLU A 327 9.27 -14.53 10.45
C GLU A 327 8.33 -14.20 9.30
N VAL A 328 7.32 -13.37 9.54
CA VAL A 328 6.34 -12.94 8.52
C VAL A 328 7.01 -12.08 7.44
N LEU A 329 7.93 -11.19 7.81
CA LEU A 329 8.72 -10.40 6.86
C LEU A 329 9.62 -11.30 5.99
N GLU A 330 10.25 -12.34 6.56
CA GLU A 330 11.03 -13.31 5.82
C GLU A 330 10.14 -14.14 4.87
N MET A 331 8.94 -14.56 5.31
CA MET A 331 7.96 -15.22 4.45
C MET A 331 7.54 -14.32 3.29
N LEU A 332 7.32 -13.02 3.55
CA LEU A 332 7.00 -12.03 2.52
C LEU A 332 8.13 -11.89 1.50
N LYS A 333 9.39 -11.73 1.95
CA LYS A 333 10.59 -11.65 1.12
C LYS A 333 10.75 -12.86 0.21
N THR A 334 10.50 -14.05 0.75
CA THR A 334 10.62 -15.32 0.01
C THR A 334 9.35 -15.71 -0.75
N SER A 335 8.36 -14.81 -0.81
CA SER A 335 7.06 -15.02 -1.49
C SER A 335 6.32 -16.28 -1.02
N LYS A 336 6.40 -16.61 0.26
CA LYS A 336 5.69 -17.74 0.90
C LYS A 336 4.35 -17.34 1.51
N VAL A 337 3.95 -16.08 1.38
CA VAL A 337 2.64 -15.57 1.80
C VAL A 337 1.74 -15.53 0.58
N ASP A 338 0.71 -16.37 0.53
CA ASP A 338 -0.27 -16.40 -0.56
C ASP A 338 -1.43 -15.38 -0.38
N ALA A 339 -1.51 -14.77 0.81
CA ALA A 339 -2.52 -13.79 1.22
C ALA A 339 -1.86 -12.49 1.69
N ARG A 340 -2.64 -11.59 2.26
CA ARG A 340 -2.10 -10.42 2.99
C ARG A 340 -1.79 -10.85 4.42
N ALA A 341 -0.53 -10.83 4.80
CA ALA A 341 -0.15 -11.08 6.19
C ALA A 341 -0.54 -9.90 7.10
N VAL A 342 -1.08 -10.22 8.27
CA VAL A 342 -1.55 -9.24 9.25
C VAL A 342 -1.07 -9.64 10.64
N LEU A 343 -0.39 -8.72 11.32
CA LEU A 343 0.01 -8.88 12.72
C LEU A 343 -1.12 -8.47 13.66
N ILE A 344 -1.30 -9.25 14.71
CA ILE A 344 -2.25 -8.99 15.81
C ILE A 344 -1.42 -8.74 17.06
N PRO A 345 -1.40 -7.50 17.59
CA PRO A 345 -0.66 -7.14 18.80
C PRO A 345 -1.18 -7.74 20.08
#